data_aaa54f9f1eea426c5f0cb4ae8ebb9a4f
#
_entry.id   aaa54f9f1eea426c5f0cb4ae8ebb9a4f
#
_cell.length_a   1.000
_cell.length_b   1.000
_cell.length_c   1.000
_cell.angle_alpha   90.00
_cell.angle_beta   90.00
_cell.angle_gamma   90.00
#
_symmetry.space_group_name_H-M   'P 1'
#
loop_
_entity.id
_entity.type
_entity.pdbx_description
1 polymer ?
#
loop_
_entity_poly.entity_id
_entity_poly.type
_entity_poly.pdbx_seq_one_letter_code
_entity_poly.pdbx_strand_id
1 'polypeptide(L)'
;MIVNKAYRYRIYPTTEQKLMFAKTFGCVRFIYNKMLSDRIDYYKETGQKLNNTPAQYKEEFPWLKEVDSLALANAQMNLNKAYGHFWNDSQHFGKPRFKSKKNRRASYSTNNQKGSVRIEGHKVKLPKVGWVKLCQHRPLPENSIIKTVTISQTPSGKYYISMLVEYENQILPVIPKTFLGLDFAMHGLYVASDEEDAKYPSFLRTAEKRLAKAQRKLSNKQKGSHNREKQRLRVAILHEKVANQRRDFLHKKARYLADRYDVIGIEDISVKAMAKRKKGGKFSFGKSVADNGWNMFTNMLEYKLAWQGKQLIKIDKWYPSSQLCHVCGYQNHETKDLSIREWDCPKCGSHHNRDKNAAINIREEARRISA
;
A
#
# COMPACT_ATOMS: atom_id res chain seq x y z
N MET A 1 -20.04 15.32 -3.32
CA MET A 1 -20.07 13.85 -3.44
C MET A 1 -19.68 13.19 -2.13
N ILE A 2 -20.19 11.98 -1.86
CA ILE A 2 -19.80 11.19 -0.69
C ILE A 2 -18.42 10.58 -0.92
N VAL A 3 -17.49 10.87 -0.02
CA VAL A 3 -16.10 10.38 -0.08
C VAL A 3 -15.80 9.48 1.11
N ASN A 4 -15.15 8.36 0.84
CA ASN A 4 -14.67 7.44 1.86
C ASN A 4 -13.15 7.57 2.00
N LYS A 5 -12.66 7.90 3.21
CA LYS A 5 -11.24 8.10 3.49
C LYS A 5 -10.79 7.41 4.76
N ALA A 6 -9.64 6.73 4.69
CA ALA A 6 -9.07 6.08 5.87
C ALA A 6 -8.16 7.03 6.65
N TYR A 7 -8.41 7.15 7.95
CA TYR A 7 -7.61 7.91 8.90
C TYR A 7 -6.91 6.94 9.84
N ARG A 8 -5.58 6.95 9.82
CA ARG A 8 -4.78 6.05 10.65
C ARG A 8 -4.07 6.79 11.75
N TYR A 9 -4.32 6.34 13.01
CA TYR A 9 -3.73 6.92 14.21
C TYR A 9 -2.94 5.88 15.01
N ARG A 10 -1.98 6.36 15.78
CA ARG A 10 -1.29 5.56 16.79
C ARG A 10 -2.17 5.45 18.02
N ILE A 11 -2.28 4.22 18.59
CA ILE A 11 -2.93 4.00 19.88
C ILE A 11 -1.97 3.41 20.90
N TYR A 12 -2.22 3.68 22.17
CA TYR A 12 -1.38 3.28 23.30
C TYR A 12 -2.22 2.49 24.31
N PRO A 13 -2.45 1.18 24.05
CA PRO A 13 -3.24 0.34 24.93
C PRO A 13 -2.49 0.01 26.23
N THR A 14 -3.23 -0.12 27.33
CA THR A 14 -2.76 -0.66 28.61
C THR A 14 -2.41 -2.15 28.47
N THR A 15 -1.85 -2.77 29.52
CA THR A 15 -1.54 -4.20 29.51
C THR A 15 -2.79 -5.07 29.33
N GLU A 16 -3.89 -4.73 30.00
CA GLU A 16 -5.18 -5.42 29.90
C GLU A 16 -5.78 -5.28 28.48
N GLN A 17 -5.73 -4.06 27.92
CA GLN A 17 -6.19 -3.81 26.55
C GLN A 17 -5.35 -4.55 25.51
N LYS A 18 -4.02 -4.67 25.71
CA LYS A 18 -3.16 -5.50 24.85
C LYS A 18 -3.56 -6.97 24.91
N LEU A 19 -3.92 -7.47 26.10
CA LEU A 19 -4.42 -8.84 26.26
C LEU A 19 -5.73 -9.04 25.49
N MET A 20 -6.67 -8.11 25.62
CA MET A 20 -7.94 -8.16 24.88
C MET A 20 -7.73 -8.09 23.36
N PHE A 21 -6.83 -7.24 22.87
CA PHE A 21 -6.46 -7.22 21.45
C PHE A 21 -5.84 -8.56 21.01
N ALA A 22 -4.95 -9.15 21.81
CA ALA A 22 -4.35 -10.44 21.49
C ALA A 22 -5.38 -11.57 21.42
N LYS A 23 -6.35 -11.61 22.36
CA LYS A 23 -7.50 -12.51 22.32
C LYS A 23 -8.31 -12.30 21.03
N THR A 24 -8.68 -11.06 20.71
CA THR A 24 -9.47 -10.74 19.50
C THR A 24 -8.73 -11.13 18.22
N PHE A 25 -7.42 -10.87 18.09
CA PHE A 25 -6.62 -11.33 16.95
C PHE A 25 -6.60 -12.86 16.85
N GLY A 26 -6.54 -13.56 17.99
CA GLY A 26 -6.63 -15.01 18.09
C GLY A 26 -7.96 -15.54 17.57
N CYS A 27 -9.08 -15.02 18.12
CA CYS A 27 -10.44 -15.41 17.78
C CYS A 27 -10.76 -15.19 16.30
N VAL A 28 -10.42 -14.01 15.75
CA VAL A 28 -10.64 -13.68 14.33
C VAL A 28 -9.85 -14.60 13.39
N ARG A 29 -8.62 -14.96 13.75
CA ARG A 29 -7.85 -15.93 12.98
C ARG A 29 -8.41 -17.34 13.09
N PHE A 30 -8.81 -17.76 14.29
CA PHE A 30 -9.39 -19.07 14.54
C PHE A 30 -10.68 -19.24 13.75
N ILE A 31 -11.63 -18.31 13.88
CA ILE A 31 -12.92 -18.41 13.18
C ILE A 31 -12.76 -18.41 11.66
N TYR A 32 -11.87 -17.56 11.12
CA TYR A 32 -11.55 -17.59 9.70
C TYR A 32 -11.05 -18.98 9.26
N ASN A 33 -10.12 -19.57 10.00
CA ASN A 33 -9.54 -20.86 9.67
C ASN A 33 -10.53 -22.02 9.87
N LYS A 34 -11.30 -22.02 10.95
CA LYS A 34 -12.32 -23.06 11.21
C LYS A 34 -13.38 -23.05 10.12
N MET A 35 -13.92 -21.85 9.80
CA MET A 35 -14.89 -21.72 8.72
C MET A 35 -14.33 -22.15 7.36
N LEU A 36 -13.05 -21.85 7.07
CA LEU A 36 -12.40 -22.28 5.84
C LEU A 36 -12.25 -23.81 5.80
N SER A 37 -11.81 -24.45 6.90
CA SER A 37 -11.72 -25.91 7.01
C SER A 37 -13.06 -26.57 6.74
N ASP A 38 -14.09 -26.16 7.47
CA ASP A 38 -15.43 -26.75 7.38
C ASP A 38 -16.02 -26.60 5.97
N ARG A 39 -15.79 -25.46 5.31
CA ARG A 39 -16.20 -25.27 3.90
C ARG A 39 -15.47 -26.18 2.93
N ILE A 40 -14.18 -26.42 3.14
CA ILE A 40 -13.38 -27.33 2.31
C ILE A 40 -13.86 -28.77 2.51
N ASP A 41 -14.04 -29.18 3.77
CA ASP A 41 -14.40 -30.55 4.10
C ASP A 41 -15.84 -30.86 3.65
N TYR A 42 -16.79 -29.98 3.92
CA TYR A 42 -18.18 -30.11 3.45
C TYR A 42 -18.28 -30.18 1.90
N TYR A 43 -17.49 -29.35 1.22
CA TYR A 43 -17.48 -29.39 -0.26
C TYR A 43 -16.89 -30.70 -0.81
N LYS A 44 -15.89 -31.29 -0.15
CA LYS A 44 -15.34 -32.58 -0.54
C LYS A 44 -16.34 -33.73 -0.37
N GLU A 45 -17.16 -33.65 0.69
CA GLU A 45 -18.14 -34.69 1.01
C GLU A 45 -19.42 -34.59 0.19
N THR A 46 -19.88 -33.35 -0.04
CA THR A 46 -21.23 -33.13 -0.63
C THR A 46 -21.24 -32.50 -2.01
N GLY A 47 -20.11 -31.94 -2.45
CA GLY A 47 -20.04 -31.11 -3.68
C GLY A 47 -20.76 -29.77 -3.56
N GLN A 48 -21.30 -29.41 -2.37
CA GLN A 48 -22.10 -28.21 -2.15
C GLN A 48 -21.36 -27.15 -1.33
N LYS A 49 -21.82 -25.89 -1.45
CA LYS A 49 -21.26 -24.77 -0.68
C LYS A 49 -21.87 -24.72 0.73
N LEU A 50 -21.02 -24.69 1.76
CA LEU A 50 -21.45 -24.50 3.15
C LEU A 50 -21.60 -23.01 3.44
N ASN A 51 -22.78 -22.61 3.93
CA ASN A 51 -23.05 -21.26 4.43
C ASN A 51 -23.02 -21.26 5.98
N ASN A 52 -21.81 -21.20 6.52
CA ASN A 52 -21.58 -21.12 7.96
C ASN A 52 -21.43 -19.67 8.44
N THR A 53 -21.76 -19.42 9.70
CA THR A 53 -21.63 -18.11 10.37
C THR A 53 -20.85 -18.23 11.67
N PRO A 54 -20.18 -17.17 12.15
CA PRO A 54 -19.45 -17.20 13.42
C PRO A 54 -20.34 -17.52 14.65
N ALA A 55 -21.64 -17.28 14.56
CA ALA A 55 -22.58 -17.54 15.66
C ALA A 55 -22.63 -19.04 16.02
N GLN A 56 -22.66 -19.91 15.01
CA GLN A 56 -22.73 -21.38 15.16
C GLN A 56 -21.58 -21.97 15.97
N TYR A 57 -20.40 -21.32 15.93
CA TYR A 57 -19.22 -21.80 16.63
C TYR A 57 -19.15 -21.35 18.10
N LYS A 58 -20.07 -20.48 18.56
CA LYS A 58 -20.02 -19.94 19.93
C LYS A 58 -20.50 -20.92 20.99
N GLU A 59 -21.21 -21.97 20.60
CA GLU A 59 -21.62 -23.06 21.49
C GLU A 59 -20.45 -23.99 21.74
N GLU A 60 -19.78 -24.45 20.67
CA GLU A 60 -18.61 -25.31 20.74
C GLU A 60 -17.39 -24.57 21.32
N PHE A 61 -17.25 -23.25 21.06
CA PHE A 61 -16.12 -22.42 21.51
C PHE A 61 -16.62 -21.20 22.30
N PRO A 62 -17.01 -21.35 23.59
CA PRO A 62 -17.62 -20.26 24.39
C PRO A 62 -16.73 -19.03 24.55
N TRP A 63 -15.40 -19.17 24.50
CA TRP A 63 -14.45 -18.06 24.55
C TRP A 63 -14.56 -17.07 23.38
N LEU A 64 -15.24 -17.42 22.28
CA LEU A 64 -15.59 -16.49 21.20
C LEU A 64 -16.58 -15.40 21.64
N LYS A 65 -17.32 -15.62 22.75
CA LYS A 65 -18.24 -14.62 23.32
C LYS A 65 -17.51 -13.49 24.07
N GLU A 66 -16.24 -13.70 24.45
CA GLU A 66 -15.44 -12.70 25.14
C GLU A 66 -15.05 -11.51 24.25
N VAL A 67 -14.99 -11.72 22.93
CA VAL A 67 -14.55 -10.70 21.97
C VAL A 67 -15.71 -10.07 21.22
N ASP A 68 -15.42 -9.00 20.48
CA ASP A 68 -16.41 -8.30 19.66
C ASP A 68 -16.97 -9.20 18.55
N SER A 69 -18.30 -9.39 18.57
CA SER A 69 -19.01 -10.22 17.58
C SER A 69 -18.88 -9.68 16.15
N LEU A 70 -18.82 -8.36 15.98
CA LEU A 70 -18.63 -7.75 14.66
C LEU A 70 -17.23 -8.01 14.11
N ALA A 71 -16.23 -8.16 14.99
CA ALA A 71 -14.90 -8.59 14.56
C ALA A 71 -14.90 -10.01 13.99
N LEU A 72 -15.69 -10.91 14.56
CA LEU A 72 -15.88 -12.28 14.06
C LEU A 72 -16.66 -12.27 12.73
N ALA A 73 -17.72 -11.46 12.62
CA ALA A 73 -18.48 -11.29 11.38
C ALA A 73 -17.60 -10.75 10.23
N ASN A 74 -16.70 -9.79 10.53
CA ASN A 74 -15.73 -9.31 9.54
C ASN A 74 -14.74 -10.42 9.12
N ALA A 75 -14.41 -11.39 9.95
CA ALA A 75 -13.60 -12.54 9.56
C ALA A 75 -14.32 -13.39 8.49
N GLN A 76 -15.62 -13.65 8.68
CA GLN A 76 -16.49 -14.30 7.69
C GLN A 76 -16.53 -13.50 6.37
N MET A 77 -16.80 -12.19 6.45
CA MET A 77 -16.84 -11.32 5.26
C MET A 77 -15.51 -11.37 4.49
N ASN A 78 -14.37 -11.38 5.19
CA ASN A 78 -13.06 -11.50 4.58
C ASN A 78 -12.84 -12.86 3.90
N LEU A 79 -13.37 -13.95 4.48
CA LEU A 79 -13.35 -15.26 3.85
C LEU A 79 -14.24 -15.30 2.60
N ASN A 80 -15.44 -14.73 2.68
CA ASN A 80 -16.34 -14.63 1.53
C ASN A 80 -15.73 -13.83 0.38
N LYS A 81 -15.08 -12.69 0.69
CA LYS A 81 -14.36 -11.89 -0.30
C LYS A 81 -13.21 -12.68 -0.94
N ALA A 82 -12.45 -13.46 -0.15
CA ALA A 82 -11.36 -14.27 -0.67
C ALA A 82 -11.86 -15.35 -1.65
N TYR A 83 -13.00 -15.98 -1.36
CA TYR A 83 -13.66 -16.88 -2.31
C TYR A 83 -14.18 -16.14 -3.54
N GLY A 84 -14.82 -14.98 -3.37
CA GLY A 84 -15.30 -14.16 -4.49
C GLY A 84 -14.17 -13.79 -5.44
N HIS A 85 -13.03 -13.35 -4.94
CA HIS A 85 -11.85 -13.09 -5.78
C HIS A 85 -11.36 -14.33 -6.52
N PHE A 86 -11.32 -15.48 -5.85
CA PHE A 86 -10.93 -16.74 -6.49
C PHE A 86 -11.89 -17.17 -7.62
N TRP A 87 -13.20 -17.02 -7.42
CA TRP A 87 -14.19 -17.41 -8.44
C TRP A 87 -14.26 -16.44 -9.62
N ASN A 88 -14.15 -15.13 -9.34
CA ASN A 88 -14.26 -14.10 -10.37
C ASN A 88 -12.98 -13.94 -11.20
N ASP A 89 -11.82 -14.23 -10.63
CA ASP A 89 -10.52 -14.04 -11.28
C ASP A 89 -9.49 -15.07 -10.75
N SER A 90 -9.69 -16.34 -11.13
CA SER A 90 -8.82 -17.45 -10.72
C SER A 90 -7.40 -17.39 -11.32
N GLN A 91 -7.21 -16.61 -12.39
CA GLN A 91 -5.88 -16.42 -12.99
C GLN A 91 -4.97 -15.57 -12.09
N HIS A 92 -5.52 -14.59 -11.38
CA HIS A 92 -4.77 -13.69 -10.50
C HIS A 92 -4.89 -14.08 -9.03
N PHE A 93 -5.99 -14.71 -8.60
CA PHE A 93 -6.26 -15.06 -7.20
C PHE A 93 -6.36 -16.57 -7.00
N GLY A 94 -5.49 -17.11 -6.16
CA GLY A 94 -5.58 -18.52 -5.76
C GLY A 94 -6.68 -18.77 -4.70
N LYS A 95 -6.94 -20.06 -4.43
CA LYS A 95 -7.87 -20.48 -3.35
C LYS A 95 -7.54 -19.81 -2.01
N PRO A 96 -8.55 -19.52 -1.16
CA PRO A 96 -8.31 -18.98 0.18
C PRO A 96 -7.33 -19.84 0.98
N ARG A 97 -6.42 -19.19 1.73
CA ARG A 97 -5.38 -19.87 2.52
C ARG A 97 -5.61 -19.68 4.01
N PHE A 98 -5.22 -20.68 4.79
CA PHE A 98 -5.22 -20.59 6.25
C PHE A 98 -4.30 -19.47 6.75
N LYS A 99 -4.78 -18.71 7.75
CA LYS A 99 -4.01 -17.64 8.39
C LYS A 99 -3.09 -18.21 9.46
N SER A 100 -1.79 -17.88 9.38
CA SER A 100 -0.78 -18.37 10.31
C SER A 100 -0.51 -17.40 11.46
N LYS A 101 -0.31 -17.92 12.69
CA LYS A 101 0.22 -17.16 13.83
C LYS A 101 1.66 -16.68 13.61
N LYS A 102 2.40 -17.32 12.71
CA LYS A 102 3.78 -16.91 12.36
C LYS A 102 3.83 -15.53 11.69
N ASN A 103 2.73 -15.11 11.04
CA ASN A 103 2.62 -13.75 10.54
C ASN A 103 2.37 -12.80 11.72
N ARG A 104 3.40 -12.03 12.08
CA ARG A 104 3.38 -11.09 13.22
C ARG A 104 2.61 -9.79 12.95
N ARG A 105 1.98 -9.64 11.79
CA ARG A 105 1.02 -8.57 11.51
C ARG A 105 -0.36 -9.06 11.89
N ALA A 106 -0.81 -8.67 13.06
CA ALA A 106 -2.15 -9.02 13.53
C ALA A 106 -3.09 -7.83 13.32
N SER A 107 -4.31 -8.12 12.88
CA SER A 107 -5.36 -7.11 12.74
C SER A 107 -6.74 -7.73 12.82
N TYR A 108 -7.71 -6.94 13.26
CA TYR A 108 -9.12 -7.21 13.11
C TYR A 108 -9.87 -5.93 12.73
N SER A 109 -10.99 -6.08 12.06
CA SER A 109 -11.89 -4.97 11.73
C SER A 109 -13.23 -5.14 12.48
N THR A 110 -13.79 -4.02 12.89
CA THR A 110 -15.15 -3.94 13.46
C THR A 110 -15.92 -2.80 12.82
N ASN A 111 -17.22 -2.95 12.68
CA ASN A 111 -18.08 -1.90 12.13
C ASN A 111 -18.58 -1.00 13.25
N ASN A 112 -18.70 0.28 12.96
CA ASN A 112 -19.30 1.21 13.89
C ASN A 112 -20.83 1.14 13.77
N GLN A 113 -21.46 0.47 14.73
CA GLN A 113 -22.92 0.40 14.84
C GLN A 113 -23.38 1.24 16.03
N LYS A 114 -24.34 2.12 15.79
CA LYS A 114 -24.96 2.97 16.85
C LYS A 114 -23.92 3.69 17.73
N GLY A 115 -22.82 4.20 17.16
CA GLY A 115 -21.78 4.92 17.90
C GLY A 115 -20.92 4.04 18.83
N SER A 116 -20.85 2.73 18.57
CA SER A 116 -20.03 1.79 19.35
C SER A 116 -18.51 2.14 19.28
N VAL A 117 -18.08 2.81 18.20
CA VAL A 117 -16.74 3.40 18.06
C VAL A 117 -16.88 4.92 17.96
N ARG A 118 -16.27 5.65 18.88
CA ARG A 118 -16.26 7.12 18.89
C ARG A 118 -14.95 7.65 19.46
N ILE A 119 -14.61 8.88 19.10
CA ILE A 119 -13.45 9.60 19.62
C ILE A 119 -13.94 10.67 20.60
N GLU A 120 -13.33 10.74 21.77
CA GLU A 120 -13.55 11.80 22.74
C GLU A 120 -12.17 12.26 23.24
N GLY A 121 -11.82 13.51 22.97
CA GLY A 121 -10.51 14.09 23.26
C GLY A 121 -9.37 13.21 22.66
N HIS A 122 -8.46 12.77 23.50
CA HIS A 122 -7.33 11.93 23.11
C HIS A 122 -7.58 10.41 23.32
N LYS A 123 -8.83 9.96 23.27
CA LYS A 123 -9.20 8.55 23.47
C LYS A 123 -10.20 8.11 22.41
N VAL A 124 -10.15 6.81 22.07
CA VAL A 124 -11.13 6.15 21.23
C VAL A 124 -11.81 5.04 22.03
N LYS A 125 -13.13 4.99 21.99
CA LYS A 125 -13.93 3.89 22.55
C LYS A 125 -13.98 2.75 21.54
N LEU A 126 -13.73 1.53 22.00
CA LEU A 126 -13.76 0.31 21.19
C LEU A 126 -14.63 -0.75 21.88
N PRO A 127 -15.43 -1.53 21.13
CA PRO A 127 -16.22 -2.62 21.69
C PRO A 127 -15.34 -3.61 22.47
N LYS A 128 -15.81 -4.03 23.65
CA LYS A 128 -15.14 -4.97 24.57
C LYS A 128 -13.78 -4.52 25.13
N VAL A 129 -13.17 -3.45 24.61
CA VAL A 129 -11.84 -2.94 25.03
C VAL A 129 -11.96 -1.67 25.87
N GLY A 130 -13.03 -0.89 25.67
CA GLY A 130 -13.23 0.39 26.34
C GLY A 130 -12.41 1.53 25.71
N TRP A 131 -12.05 2.52 26.54
CA TRP A 131 -11.35 3.73 26.11
C TRP A 131 -9.85 3.52 25.97
N VAL A 132 -9.31 3.66 24.77
CA VAL A 132 -7.89 3.51 24.45
C VAL A 132 -7.27 4.88 24.12
N LYS A 133 -6.10 5.20 24.68
CA LYS A 133 -5.36 6.44 24.39
C LYS A 133 -5.01 6.51 22.90
N LEU A 134 -5.36 7.63 22.26
CA LEU A 134 -5.19 7.92 20.83
C LEU A 134 -4.24 9.10 20.63
N CYS A 135 -3.34 9.00 19.66
CA CYS A 135 -2.58 10.13 19.16
C CYS A 135 -3.22 10.61 17.86
N GLN A 136 -4.11 11.58 17.99
CA GLN A 136 -4.81 12.18 16.85
C GLN A 136 -3.98 13.36 16.32
N HIS A 137 -3.19 13.12 15.28
CA HIS A 137 -2.34 14.15 14.67
C HIS A 137 -3.06 15.03 13.63
N ARG A 138 -4.29 14.68 13.27
CA ARG A 138 -5.21 15.46 12.42
C ARG A 138 -6.65 15.17 12.83
N PRO A 139 -7.56 16.15 12.79
CA PRO A 139 -8.97 15.91 13.07
C PRO A 139 -9.62 15.06 11.97
N LEU A 140 -10.74 14.44 12.28
CA LEU A 140 -11.65 13.93 11.26
C LEU A 140 -12.40 15.11 10.64
N PRO A 141 -12.88 14.99 9.38
CA PRO A 141 -13.74 16.01 8.79
C PRO A 141 -14.99 16.23 9.62
N GLU A 142 -15.48 17.47 9.63
CA GLU A 142 -16.76 17.79 10.28
C GLU A 142 -17.91 16.99 9.65
N ASN A 143 -18.92 16.66 10.43
CA ASN A 143 -20.06 15.85 10.01
C ASN A 143 -19.73 14.51 9.39
N SER A 144 -18.56 13.95 9.71
CA SER A 144 -18.12 12.68 9.18
C SER A 144 -18.62 11.48 9.99
N ILE A 145 -18.91 10.38 9.29
CA ILE A 145 -19.41 9.14 9.87
C ILE A 145 -18.31 8.08 9.86
N ILE A 146 -17.95 7.58 11.04
CA ILE A 146 -17.05 6.42 11.14
C ILE A 146 -17.83 5.16 10.75
N LYS A 147 -17.40 4.47 9.69
CA LYS A 147 -18.03 3.24 9.18
C LYS A 147 -17.38 1.98 9.75
N THR A 148 -16.14 1.72 9.39
CA THR A 148 -15.39 0.52 9.79
C THR A 148 -14.08 0.94 10.41
N VAL A 149 -13.68 0.22 11.43
CA VAL A 149 -12.43 0.48 12.15
C VAL A 149 -11.57 -0.77 12.15
N THR A 150 -10.30 -0.63 11.79
CA THR A 150 -9.33 -1.72 11.81
C THR A 150 -8.25 -1.44 12.85
N ILE A 151 -8.15 -2.31 13.84
CA ILE A 151 -7.09 -2.31 14.83
C ILE A 151 -5.97 -3.23 14.35
N SER A 152 -4.73 -2.76 14.42
CA SER A 152 -3.57 -3.53 13.94
C SER A 152 -2.38 -3.42 14.87
N GLN A 153 -1.61 -4.51 14.97
CA GLN A 153 -0.32 -4.56 15.64
C GLN A 153 0.78 -4.80 14.61
N THR A 154 1.83 -3.97 14.66
CA THR A 154 3.03 -4.16 13.83
C THR A 154 3.96 -5.21 14.42
N PRO A 155 4.87 -5.80 13.63
CA PRO A 155 5.91 -6.70 14.15
C PRO A 155 6.84 -6.05 15.17
N SER A 156 6.93 -4.71 15.20
CA SER A 156 7.66 -3.93 16.20
C SER A 156 6.88 -3.69 17.51
N GLY A 157 5.67 -4.29 17.65
CA GLY A 157 4.84 -4.19 18.84
C GLY A 157 4.00 -2.92 18.96
N LYS A 158 3.98 -2.08 17.93
CA LYS A 158 3.16 -0.87 17.92
C LYS A 158 1.72 -1.15 17.50
N TYR A 159 0.77 -0.42 18.11
CA TYR A 159 -0.65 -0.52 17.79
C TYR A 159 -1.13 0.70 17.03
N TYR A 160 -1.99 0.45 16.05
CA TYR A 160 -2.63 1.48 15.22
C TYR A 160 -4.10 1.18 15.07
N ILE A 161 -4.87 2.24 14.92
CA ILE A 161 -6.25 2.21 14.49
C ILE A 161 -6.37 2.90 13.14
N SER A 162 -7.08 2.27 12.20
CA SER A 162 -7.44 2.85 10.92
C SER A 162 -8.94 2.94 10.86
N MET A 163 -9.48 4.14 10.73
CA MET A 163 -10.92 4.41 10.68
C MET A 163 -11.29 4.76 9.25
N LEU A 164 -12.19 4.00 8.65
CA LEU A 164 -12.84 4.38 7.40
C LEU A 164 -13.94 5.38 7.75
N VAL A 165 -13.79 6.57 7.20
CA VAL A 165 -14.67 7.71 7.48
C VAL A 165 -15.34 8.13 6.20
N GLU A 166 -16.65 8.26 6.24
CA GLU A 166 -17.50 8.78 5.18
C GLU A 166 -17.87 10.22 5.49
N TYR A 167 -17.70 11.10 4.52
CA TYR A 167 -18.08 12.50 4.64
C TYR A 167 -18.39 13.09 3.25
N GLU A 168 -19.13 14.18 3.23
CA GLU A 168 -19.40 14.91 2.01
C GLU A 168 -18.21 15.80 1.66
N ASN A 169 -17.78 15.76 0.41
CA ASN A 169 -16.71 16.60 -0.10
C ASN A 169 -17.10 17.13 -1.48
N GLN A 170 -16.96 18.43 -1.67
CA GLN A 170 -17.16 19.10 -2.96
C GLN A 170 -15.81 19.20 -3.68
N ILE A 171 -15.51 18.22 -4.53
CA ILE A 171 -14.35 18.28 -5.41
C ILE A 171 -14.84 18.77 -6.76
N LEU A 172 -14.44 19.98 -7.13
CA LEU A 172 -14.71 20.53 -8.46
C LEU A 172 -13.55 20.15 -9.39
N PRO A 173 -13.83 19.68 -10.61
CA PRO A 173 -12.79 19.48 -11.62
C PRO A 173 -12.05 20.79 -11.89
N VAL A 174 -10.73 20.72 -11.98
CA VAL A 174 -9.87 21.84 -12.32
C VAL A 174 -9.69 21.86 -13.84
N ILE A 175 -9.85 23.03 -14.48
CA ILE A 175 -9.45 23.24 -15.88
C ILE A 175 -7.91 23.24 -15.91
N PRO A 176 -7.27 22.29 -16.61
CA PRO A 176 -5.83 22.13 -16.56
C PRO A 176 -5.08 23.32 -17.17
N LYS A 177 -4.13 23.89 -16.42
CA LYS A 177 -3.22 24.95 -16.88
C LYS A 177 -1.75 24.52 -16.79
N THR A 178 -1.44 23.67 -15.84
CA THR A 178 -0.06 23.24 -15.54
C THR A 178 0.10 21.74 -15.76
N PHE A 179 1.14 21.36 -16.51
CA PHE A 179 1.40 19.99 -16.96
C PHE A 179 2.81 19.56 -16.57
N LEU A 180 2.97 18.31 -16.15
CA LEU A 180 4.25 17.70 -15.84
C LEU A 180 4.32 16.28 -16.41
N GLY A 181 5.45 15.92 -17.03
CA GLY A 181 5.76 14.55 -17.39
C GLY A 181 6.79 13.95 -16.45
N LEU A 182 6.58 12.70 -16.05
CA LEU A 182 7.51 11.95 -15.19
C LEU A 182 7.89 10.64 -15.87
N ASP A 183 9.17 10.51 -16.23
CA ASP A 183 9.77 9.26 -16.66
C ASP A 183 10.30 8.47 -15.45
N PHE A 184 10.14 7.14 -15.45
CA PHE A 184 10.59 6.28 -14.36
C PHE A 184 12.12 6.18 -14.31
N ALA A 185 12.72 6.60 -13.20
CA ALA A 185 14.14 6.45 -12.95
C ALA A 185 14.43 5.37 -11.89
N MET A 186 15.15 4.32 -12.28
CA MET A 186 15.45 3.19 -11.37
C MET A 186 16.20 3.61 -10.10
N HIS A 187 17.09 4.58 -10.19
CA HIS A 187 17.91 5.06 -9.08
C HIS A 187 17.42 6.36 -8.46
N GLY A 188 16.58 7.12 -9.17
CA GLY A 188 16.17 8.47 -8.79
C GLY A 188 14.68 8.65 -8.48
N LEU A 189 13.84 7.64 -8.61
CA LEU A 189 12.39 7.62 -8.59
C LEU A 189 11.77 8.10 -9.91
N TYR A 190 12.05 9.31 -10.36
CA TYR A 190 11.63 9.86 -11.66
C TYR A 190 12.63 10.91 -12.17
N VAL A 191 12.62 11.12 -13.50
CA VAL A 191 13.10 12.31 -14.20
C VAL A 191 11.87 13.13 -14.57
N ALA A 192 11.89 14.42 -14.31
CA ALA A 192 10.76 15.33 -14.55
C ALA A 192 10.98 16.21 -15.77
N SER A 193 9.92 16.58 -16.51
CA SER A 193 10.01 17.44 -17.69
C SER A 193 10.46 18.88 -17.38
N ASP A 194 10.01 19.45 -16.25
CA ASP A 194 10.21 20.86 -15.92
C ASP A 194 10.91 21.08 -14.56
N GLU A 195 10.78 20.13 -13.65
CA GLU A 195 11.27 20.22 -12.28
C GLU A 195 12.61 19.50 -12.11
N GLU A 196 13.21 19.67 -10.94
CA GLU A 196 14.33 18.85 -10.51
C GLU A 196 13.90 17.39 -10.29
N ASP A 197 14.76 16.48 -10.69
CA ASP A 197 14.59 15.06 -10.47
C ASP A 197 14.42 14.72 -8.98
N ALA A 198 13.66 13.66 -8.71
CA ALA A 198 13.55 13.20 -7.35
C ALA A 198 14.83 12.52 -6.90
N LYS A 199 15.65 13.19 -6.13
CA LYS A 199 16.87 12.65 -5.50
C LYS A 199 16.49 11.64 -4.41
N TYR A 200 16.13 10.41 -4.81
CA TYR A 200 15.67 9.36 -3.88
C TYR A 200 16.83 8.82 -3.03
N PRO A 201 16.73 8.86 -1.68
CA PRO A 201 17.87 8.56 -0.78
C PRO A 201 18.22 7.06 -0.65
N SER A 202 17.59 6.15 -1.39
CA SER A 202 17.85 4.69 -1.36
C SER A 202 17.87 4.12 0.06
N PHE A 203 16.80 4.35 0.81
CA PHE A 203 16.70 4.05 2.25
C PHE A 203 17.02 2.60 2.62
N LEU A 204 16.66 1.63 1.78
CA LEU A 204 17.00 0.22 2.02
C LEU A 204 18.49 -0.02 1.88
N ARG A 205 19.13 0.51 0.82
CA ARG A 205 20.58 0.36 0.59
C ARG A 205 21.39 0.97 1.72
N THR A 206 21.01 2.16 2.18
CA THR A 206 21.64 2.83 3.33
C THR A 206 21.53 2.00 4.63
N ALA A 207 20.39 1.32 4.84
CA ALA A 207 20.16 0.49 6.02
C ALA A 207 20.69 -0.95 5.88
N GLU A 208 21.12 -1.39 4.70
CA GLU A 208 21.36 -2.80 4.36
C GLU A 208 22.40 -3.47 5.26
N LYS A 209 23.58 -2.87 5.44
CA LYS A 209 24.65 -3.43 6.30
C LYS A 209 24.15 -3.66 7.73
N ARG A 210 23.38 -2.68 8.27
CA ARG A 210 22.82 -2.76 9.62
C ARG A 210 21.73 -3.82 9.73
N LEU A 211 20.85 -3.92 8.73
CA LEU A 211 19.81 -4.95 8.66
C LEU A 211 20.44 -6.35 8.57
N ALA A 212 21.40 -6.56 7.67
CA ALA A 212 22.08 -7.83 7.49
C ALA A 212 22.78 -8.29 8.78
N LYS A 213 23.48 -7.37 9.49
CA LYS A 213 24.10 -7.66 10.80
C LYS A 213 23.07 -8.08 11.84
N ALA A 214 21.91 -7.36 11.89
CA ALA A 214 20.85 -7.68 12.85
C ALA A 214 20.16 -9.01 12.52
N GLN A 215 19.96 -9.33 11.25
CA GLN A 215 19.37 -10.59 10.79
C GLN A 215 20.30 -11.79 11.06
N ARG A 216 21.61 -11.67 10.78
CA ARG A 216 22.61 -12.71 11.13
C ARG A 216 22.60 -13.00 12.64
N LYS A 217 22.57 -11.95 13.49
CA LYS A 217 22.44 -12.13 14.94
C LYS A 217 21.13 -12.84 15.33
N LEU A 218 20.05 -12.60 14.60
CA LEU A 218 18.76 -13.28 14.84
C LEU A 218 18.80 -14.75 14.44
N SER A 219 19.41 -15.09 13.29
CA SER A 219 19.50 -16.48 12.82
C SER A 219 20.30 -17.37 13.78
N ASN A 220 21.36 -16.81 14.38
CA ASN A 220 22.23 -17.54 15.32
C ASN A 220 21.66 -17.72 16.73
N LYS A 221 20.46 -17.18 17.03
CA LYS A 221 19.83 -17.34 18.35
C LYS A 221 18.89 -18.52 18.39
N GLN A 222 18.88 -19.24 19.49
CA GLN A 222 18.03 -20.41 19.73
C GLN A 222 16.55 -20.03 19.54
N LYS A 223 15.82 -20.83 18.76
CA LYS A 223 14.37 -20.67 18.54
C LYS A 223 13.63 -20.82 19.88
N GLY A 224 12.67 -19.91 20.13
CA GLY A 224 11.88 -19.90 21.38
C GLY A 224 12.53 -19.10 22.52
N SER A 225 13.85 -18.77 22.47
CA SER A 225 14.50 -18.06 23.55
C SER A 225 14.06 -16.58 23.64
N HIS A 226 14.05 -16.04 24.86
CA HIS A 226 13.75 -14.62 25.13
C HIS A 226 14.74 -13.68 24.40
N ASN A 227 16.00 -14.05 24.33
CA ASN A 227 17.03 -13.30 23.60
C ASN A 227 16.77 -13.27 22.08
N ARG A 228 16.16 -14.32 21.52
CA ARG A 228 15.72 -14.32 20.12
C ARG A 228 14.56 -13.36 19.90
N GLU A 229 13.59 -13.31 20.79
CA GLU A 229 12.47 -12.39 20.68
C GLU A 229 12.93 -10.92 20.80
N LYS A 230 13.85 -10.58 21.70
CA LYS A 230 14.48 -9.24 21.77
C LYS A 230 15.17 -8.87 20.45
N GLN A 231 15.94 -9.83 19.87
CA GLN A 231 16.63 -9.56 18.60
C GLN A 231 15.67 -9.47 17.42
N ARG A 232 14.60 -10.29 17.40
CA ARG A 232 13.53 -10.21 16.41
C ARG A 232 12.87 -8.82 16.42
N LEU A 233 12.60 -8.29 17.60
CA LEU A 233 12.03 -6.96 17.77
C LEU A 233 12.96 -5.87 17.18
N ARG A 234 14.27 -5.97 17.42
CA ARG A 234 15.27 -5.05 16.83
C ARG A 234 15.24 -5.08 15.30
N VAL A 235 15.18 -6.27 14.70
CA VAL A 235 15.06 -6.44 13.24
C VAL A 235 13.75 -5.79 12.74
N ALA A 236 12.63 -6.04 13.43
CA ALA A 236 11.35 -5.47 13.07
C ALA A 236 11.34 -3.93 13.12
N ILE A 237 11.96 -3.33 14.14
CA ILE A 237 12.12 -1.87 14.27
C ILE A 237 12.95 -1.29 13.13
N LEU A 238 14.04 -1.95 12.72
CA LEU A 238 14.87 -1.50 11.61
C LEU A 238 14.10 -1.52 10.28
N HIS A 239 13.36 -2.60 10.00
CA HIS A 239 12.50 -2.67 8.81
C HIS A 239 11.40 -1.61 8.83
N GLU A 240 10.77 -1.38 10.00
CA GLU A 240 9.75 -0.34 10.15
C GLU A 240 10.32 1.06 9.89
N LYS A 241 11.55 1.34 10.37
CA LYS A 241 12.23 2.62 10.12
C LYS A 241 12.40 2.86 8.61
N VAL A 242 12.96 1.90 7.88
CA VAL A 242 13.15 2.00 6.42
C VAL A 242 11.81 2.21 5.70
N ALA A 243 10.79 1.43 6.06
CA ALA A 243 9.46 1.55 5.46
C ALA A 243 8.81 2.92 5.73
N ASN A 244 8.99 3.47 6.93
CA ASN A 244 8.45 4.78 7.30
C ASN A 244 9.21 5.92 6.60
N GLN A 245 10.53 5.87 6.53
CA GLN A 245 11.35 6.86 5.81
C GLN A 245 10.97 6.91 4.32
N ARG A 246 10.84 5.75 3.68
CA ARG A 246 10.37 5.65 2.29
C ARG A 246 8.99 6.29 2.13
N ARG A 247 8.03 5.89 2.96
CA ARG A 247 6.66 6.40 2.90
C ARG A 247 6.60 7.91 3.09
N ASP A 248 7.33 8.46 4.06
CA ASP A 248 7.38 9.89 4.33
C ASP A 248 7.91 10.66 3.12
N PHE A 249 9.04 10.20 2.55
CA PHE A 249 9.62 10.80 1.35
C PHE A 249 8.64 10.80 0.18
N LEU A 250 8.04 9.65 -0.13
CA LEU A 250 7.10 9.52 -1.23
C LEU A 250 5.82 10.37 -1.02
N HIS A 251 5.32 10.44 0.21
CA HIS A 251 4.19 11.31 0.55
C HIS A 251 4.50 12.79 0.35
N LYS A 252 5.69 13.24 0.75
CA LYS A 252 6.13 14.63 0.59
C LYS A 252 6.29 14.99 -0.89
N LYS A 253 6.97 14.13 -1.66
CA LYS A 253 7.14 14.34 -3.10
C LYS A 253 5.81 14.31 -3.85
N ALA A 254 4.94 13.33 -3.59
CA ALA A 254 3.61 13.29 -4.21
C ALA A 254 2.72 14.46 -3.80
N ARG A 255 2.87 15.02 -2.58
CA ARG A 255 2.14 16.22 -2.16
C ARG A 255 2.65 17.45 -2.89
N TYR A 256 3.97 17.62 -2.92
CA TYR A 256 4.64 18.73 -3.58
C TYR A 256 4.23 18.85 -5.06
N LEU A 257 4.22 17.73 -5.80
CA LEU A 257 3.82 17.74 -7.20
C LEU A 257 2.32 17.96 -7.38
N ALA A 258 1.47 17.32 -6.58
CA ALA A 258 0.03 17.49 -6.68
C ALA A 258 -0.43 18.93 -6.35
N ASP A 259 0.31 19.67 -5.53
CA ASP A 259 -0.02 21.07 -5.21
C ASP A 259 0.36 22.02 -6.35
N ARG A 260 1.33 21.65 -7.22
CA ARG A 260 1.86 22.52 -8.28
C ARG A 260 1.28 22.28 -9.66
N TYR A 261 0.96 21.03 -9.99
CA TYR A 261 0.52 20.66 -11.32
C TYR A 261 -0.92 20.18 -11.32
N ASP A 262 -1.64 20.49 -12.41
CA ASP A 262 -3.03 20.09 -12.59
C ASP A 262 -3.14 18.74 -13.29
N VAL A 263 -2.23 18.47 -14.23
CA VAL A 263 -2.10 17.19 -14.93
C VAL A 263 -0.68 16.69 -14.82
N ILE A 264 -0.52 15.43 -14.39
CA ILE A 264 0.77 14.75 -14.37
C ILE A 264 0.68 13.51 -15.25
N GLY A 265 1.57 13.44 -16.26
CA GLY A 265 1.73 12.29 -17.14
C GLY A 265 2.77 11.31 -16.59
N ILE A 266 2.48 10.01 -16.68
CA ILE A 266 3.41 8.91 -16.38
C ILE A 266 3.24 7.80 -17.42
N GLU A 267 4.27 6.97 -17.62
CA GLU A 267 4.13 5.74 -18.39
C GLU A 267 3.40 4.63 -17.62
N ASP A 268 2.59 3.83 -18.33
CA ASP A 268 1.97 2.62 -17.75
C ASP A 268 2.95 1.45 -17.74
N ILE A 269 3.90 1.48 -16.82
CA ILE A 269 4.92 0.45 -16.66
C ILE A 269 4.57 -0.62 -15.64
N SER A 270 4.80 -1.88 -16.03
CA SER A 270 4.68 -3.01 -15.11
C SER A 270 5.95 -3.19 -14.26
N VAL A 271 5.99 -2.48 -13.12
CA VAL A 271 7.09 -2.61 -12.14
C VAL A 271 7.30 -4.05 -11.67
N LYS A 272 6.22 -4.86 -11.63
CA LYS A 272 6.28 -6.28 -11.29
C LYS A 272 7.03 -7.09 -12.37
N ALA A 273 6.86 -6.76 -13.63
CA ALA A 273 7.58 -7.40 -14.74
C ALA A 273 9.07 -7.03 -14.68
N MET A 274 9.41 -5.76 -14.43
CA MET A 274 10.80 -5.29 -14.29
C MET A 274 11.52 -5.93 -13.10
N ALA A 275 10.82 -6.25 -12.01
CA ALA A 275 11.38 -6.91 -10.84
C ALA A 275 11.70 -8.39 -11.05
N LYS A 276 11.11 -9.05 -12.07
CA LYS A 276 11.38 -10.45 -12.36
C LYS A 276 12.76 -10.62 -12.99
N ARG A 277 13.51 -11.62 -12.49
CA ARG A 277 14.78 -12.02 -13.09
C ARG A 277 14.50 -12.65 -14.46
N LYS A 278 15.14 -12.18 -15.53
CA LYS A 278 15.12 -12.85 -16.84
C LYS A 278 15.82 -14.22 -16.69
N LYS A 279 15.24 -15.30 -17.26
CA LYS A 279 15.89 -16.61 -17.34
C LYS A 279 17.27 -16.44 -17.99
N GLY A 280 18.36 -16.91 -17.33
CA GLY A 280 19.74 -16.75 -17.80
C GLY A 280 20.40 -15.41 -17.50
N GLY A 281 19.70 -14.38 -16.96
CA GLY A 281 20.26 -13.08 -16.64
C GLY A 281 21.16 -13.10 -15.39
N LYS A 282 22.38 -12.53 -15.50
CA LYS A 282 23.31 -12.36 -14.37
C LYS A 282 22.83 -11.35 -13.33
N PHE A 283 21.97 -10.39 -13.70
CA PHE A 283 21.52 -9.29 -12.87
C PHE A 283 20.01 -9.33 -12.60
N SER A 284 19.62 -8.93 -11.41
CA SER A 284 18.21 -8.74 -11.01
C SER A 284 18.02 -7.32 -10.49
N PHE A 285 17.13 -6.57 -11.13
CA PHE A 285 16.75 -5.22 -10.70
C PHE A 285 15.72 -5.22 -9.55
N GLY A 286 15.23 -6.38 -9.13
CA GLY A 286 14.16 -6.52 -8.15
C GLY A 286 14.38 -5.77 -6.84
N LYS A 287 15.64 -5.68 -6.37
CA LYS A 287 15.99 -4.96 -5.15
C LYS A 287 15.89 -3.43 -5.34
N SER A 288 16.41 -2.90 -6.44
CA SER A 288 16.34 -1.46 -6.75
C SER A 288 14.91 -1.01 -7.02
N VAL A 289 14.17 -1.79 -7.80
CA VAL A 289 12.74 -1.56 -8.08
C VAL A 289 11.90 -1.61 -6.80
N ALA A 290 12.15 -2.59 -5.90
CA ALA A 290 11.46 -2.69 -4.63
C ALA A 290 11.84 -1.56 -3.64
N ASP A 291 13.07 -1.06 -3.71
CA ASP A 291 13.51 0.07 -2.87
C ASP A 291 12.91 1.39 -3.38
N ASN A 292 12.87 1.60 -4.68
CA ASN A 292 12.36 2.82 -5.30
C ASN A 292 10.91 3.15 -4.88
N GLY A 293 10.02 2.16 -4.89
CA GLY A 293 8.62 2.33 -4.44
C GLY A 293 7.72 3.06 -5.43
N TRP A 294 8.00 3.00 -6.74
CA TRP A 294 7.26 3.67 -7.81
C TRP A 294 5.74 3.48 -7.72
N ASN A 295 5.23 2.24 -7.62
CA ASN A 295 3.80 1.99 -7.49
C ASN A 295 3.18 2.65 -6.25
N MET A 296 3.95 2.74 -5.16
CA MET A 296 3.48 3.43 -3.96
C MET A 296 3.40 4.93 -4.21
N PHE A 297 4.37 5.49 -4.92
CA PHE A 297 4.42 6.91 -5.30
C PHE A 297 3.27 7.27 -6.25
N THR A 298 3.09 6.52 -7.34
CA THR A 298 2.04 6.78 -8.33
C THR A 298 0.64 6.68 -7.73
N ASN A 299 0.38 5.66 -6.88
CA ASN A 299 -0.88 5.57 -6.14
C ASN A 299 -1.09 6.76 -5.19
N MET A 300 -0.01 7.25 -4.52
CA MET A 300 -0.12 8.45 -3.67
C MET A 300 -0.38 9.71 -4.47
N LEU A 301 0.19 9.82 -5.64
CA LEU A 301 0.00 10.94 -6.55
C LEU A 301 -1.44 10.95 -7.09
N GLU A 302 -1.91 9.80 -7.57
CA GLU A 302 -3.25 9.61 -8.12
C GLU A 302 -4.35 10.10 -7.17
N TYR A 303 -4.40 9.57 -5.93
CA TYR A 303 -5.46 9.99 -5.02
C TYR A 303 -5.31 11.43 -4.52
N LYS A 304 -4.06 11.97 -4.48
CA LYS A 304 -3.84 13.37 -4.06
C LYS A 304 -4.28 14.36 -5.13
N LEU A 305 -4.04 14.07 -6.40
CA LEU A 305 -4.55 14.83 -7.53
C LEU A 305 -6.08 14.74 -7.57
N ALA A 306 -6.64 13.53 -7.49
CA ALA A 306 -8.09 13.33 -7.48
C ALA A 306 -8.79 14.10 -6.34
N TRP A 307 -8.19 14.20 -5.16
CA TRP A 307 -8.74 15.00 -4.05
C TRP A 307 -8.70 16.51 -4.28
N GLN A 308 -7.97 16.97 -5.30
CA GLN A 308 -7.89 18.38 -5.72
C GLN A 308 -8.60 18.65 -7.03
N GLY A 309 -9.35 17.67 -7.58
CA GLY A 309 -10.02 17.80 -8.89
C GLY A 309 -9.04 17.76 -10.08
N LYS A 310 -7.82 17.30 -9.86
CA LYS A 310 -6.70 17.21 -10.81
C LYS A 310 -6.50 15.78 -11.31
N GLN A 311 -5.66 15.57 -12.33
CA GLN A 311 -5.57 14.31 -13.03
C GLN A 311 -4.15 13.72 -13.03
N LEU A 312 -4.06 12.38 -12.87
CA LEU A 312 -2.90 11.56 -13.22
C LEU A 312 -3.23 10.80 -14.50
N ILE A 313 -2.47 11.06 -15.57
CA ILE A 313 -2.66 10.40 -16.86
C ILE A 313 -1.56 9.36 -17.06
N LYS A 314 -1.98 8.12 -17.30
CA LYS A 314 -1.08 7.04 -17.70
C LYS A 314 -1.11 6.96 -19.22
N ILE A 315 0.00 7.32 -19.87
CA ILE A 315 0.13 7.22 -21.31
C ILE A 315 0.32 5.75 -21.71
N ASP A 316 0.04 5.44 -22.97
CA ASP A 316 0.19 4.08 -23.49
C ASP A 316 1.64 3.59 -23.31
N LYS A 317 1.78 2.34 -22.86
CA LYS A 317 3.09 1.69 -22.65
C LYS A 317 3.94 1.51 -23.92
N TRP A 318 3.30 1.59 -25.09
CA TRP A 318 3.97 1.48 -26.39
C TRP A 318 4.29 2.85 -27.01
N TYR A 319 3.87 3.93 -26.38
CA TYR A 319 4.23 5.27 -26.82
C TYR A 319 5.76 5.43 -26.76
N PRO A 320 6.41 5.79 -27.89
CA PRO A 320 7.88 5.78 -27.98
C PRO A 320 8.51 7.03 -27.36
N SER A 321 8.18 7.32 -26.11
CA SER A 321 8.56 8.54 -25.37
C SER A 321 10.06 8.86 -25.45
N SER A 322 10.93 7.85 -25.28
CA SER A 322 12.38 8.01 -25.31
C SER A 322 12.99 8.06 -26.72
N GLN A 323 12.19 7.77 -27.76
CA GLN A 323 12.65 7.71 -29.15
C GLN A 323 12.27 8.95 -29.97
N LEU A 324 11.18 9.65 -29.55
CA LEU A 324 10.72 10.84 -30.25
C LEU A 324 11.55 12.07 -29.85
N CYS A 325 11.97 12.83 -30.83
CA CYS A 325 12.49 14.17 -30.60
C CYS A 325 11.35 15.10 -30.16
N HIS A 326 11.41 15.65 -28.96
CA HIS A 326 10.35 16.53 -28.45
C HIS A 326 10.23 17.86 -29.20
N VAL A 327 11.25 18.23 -30.03
CA VAL A 327 11.25 19.46 -30.81
C VAL A 327 10.55 19.29 -32.17
N CYS A 328 10.88 18.20 -32.91
CA CYS A 328 10.40 18.04 -34.29
C CYS A 328 9.61 16.74 -34.55
N GLY A 329 9.42 15.91 -33.55
CA GLY A 329 8.69 14.64 -33.67
C GLY A 329 9.42 13.52 -34.43
N TYR A 330 10.68 13.72 -34.86
CA TYR A 330 11.46 12.65 -35.48
C TYR A 330 11.68 11.47 -34.54
N GLN A 331 11.43 10.25 -35.02
CA GLN A 331 11.61 9.05 -34.22
C GLN A 331 13.01 8.45 -34.48
N ASN A 332 13.89 8.51 -33.51
CA ASN A 332 15.19 7.86 -33.53
C ASN A 332 15.12 6.45 -32.93
N HIS A 333 15.20 5.44 -33.79
CA HIS A 333 15.12 4.04 -33.36
C HIS A 333 16.38 3.53 -32.61
N GLU A 334 17.52 4.19 -32.78
CA GLU A 334 18.75 3.82 -32.08
C GLU A 334 18.66 3.99 -30.58
N THR A 335 17.85 4.94 -30.11
CA THR A 335 17.62 5.18 -28.69
C THR A 335 16.84 4.06 -27.97
N LYS A 336 16.46 2.97 -28.66
CA LYS A 336 16.06 1.70 -28.04
C LYS A 336 17.18 1.08 -27.23
N ASP A 337 18.43 1.31 -27.64
CA ASP A 337 19.59 0.93 -26.84
C ASP A 337 19.64 1.78 -25.56
N LEU A 338 19.52 1.11 -24.41
CA LEU A 338 19.54 1.76 -23.11
C LEU A 338 20.89 2.35 -22.71
N SER A 339 21.96 2.03 -23.45
CA SER A 339 23.30 2.60 -23.24
C SER A 339 23.40 4.03 -23.78
N ILE A 340 22.61 4.38 -24.80
CA ILE A 340 22.54 5.72 -25.36
C ILE A 340 21.80 6.64 -24.39
N ARG A 341 22.50 7.54 -23.73
CA ARG A 341 21.95 8.49 -22.76
C ARG A 341 21.76 9.89 -23.32
N GLU A 342 22.58 10.25 -24.30
CA GLU A 342 22.50 11.52 -24.99
C GLU A 342 22.56 11.28 -26.51
N TRP A 343 21.86 12.10 -27.28
CA TRP A 343 21.78 11.96 -28.72
C TRP A 343 21.39 13.27 -29.41
N ASP A 344 21.84 13.45 -30.63
CA ASP A 344 21.45 14.56 -31.47
C ASP A 344 20.41 14.14 -32.48
N CYS A 345 19.40 14.96 -32.69
CA CYS A 345 18.32 14.67 -33.62
C CYS A 345 18.81 14.80 -35.07
N PRO A 346 18.79 13.74 -35.90
CA PRO A 346 19.25 13.83 -37.29
C PRO A 346 18.43 14.80 -38.16
N LYS A 347 17.18 15.10 -37.76
CA LYS A 347 16.29 15.96 -38.52
C LYS A 347 16.43 17.45 -38.20
N CYS A 348 16.57 17.79 -36.92
CA CYS A 348 16.55 19.20 -36.49
C CYS A 348 17.82 19.62 -35.73
N GLY A 349 18.79 18.72 -35.51
CA GLY A 349 20.05 19.02 -34.82
C GLY A 349 19.96 19.23 -33.31
N SER A 350 18.79 19.13 -32.73
CA SER A 350 18.61 19.35 -31.28
C SER A 350 19.32 18.26 -30.46
N HIS A 351 20.07 18.65 -29.44
CA HIS A 351 20.69 17.76 -28.48
C HIS A 351 19.73 17.35 -27.39
N HIS A 352 19.70 16.06 -27.04
CA HIS A 352 18.76 15.49 -26.06
C HIS A 352 19.47 14.62 -25.02
N ASN A 353 19.22 14.89 -23.75
CA ASN A 353 19.31 13.87 -22.74
C ASN A 353 18.08 12.96 -22.86
N ARG A 354 18.26 11.66 -23.03
CA ARG A 354 17.23 10.68 -23.34
C ARG A 354 16.09 10.66 -22.32
N ASP A 355 16.42 10.62 -21.04
CA ASP A 355 15.43 10.49 -19.96
C ASP A 355 14.64 11.82 -19.80
N LYS A 356 15.31 12.98 -19.97
CA LYS A 356 14.66 14.30 -19.97
C LYS A 356 13.76 14.48 -21.20
N ASN A 357 14.20 14.07 -22.36
CA ASN A 357 13.41 14.07 -23.59
C ASN A 357 12.17 13.20 -23.44
N ALA A 358 12.30 12.01 -22.85
CA ALA A 358 11.16 11.13 -22.56
C ALA A 358 10.14 11.81 -21.62
N ALA A 359 10.60 12.44 -20.56
CA ALA A 359 9.72 13.16 -19.63
C ALA A 359 8.94 14.30 -20.31
N ILE A 360 9.57 15.04 -21.24
CA ILE A 360 8.90 16.09 -22.02
C ILE A 360 7.83 15.48 -22.95
N ASN A 361 8.16 14.40 -23.67
CA ASN A 361 7.21 13.71 -24.54
C ASN A 361 6.02 13.12 -23.75
N ILE A 362 6.27 12.58 -22.55
CA ILE A 362 5.20 12.12 -21.63
C ILE A 362 4.28 13.29 -21.23
N ARG A 363 4.83 14.48 -20.96
CA ARG A 363 4.05 15.68 -20.66
C ARG A 363 3.15 16.08 -21.82
N GLU A 364 3.70 16.17 -23.03
CA GLU A 364 2.92 16.60 -24.20
C GLU A 364 1.82 15.58 -24.57
N GLU A 365 2.12 14.28 -24.45
CA GLU A 365 1.11 13.26 -24.68
C GLU A 365 0.02 13.28 -23.60
N ALA A 366 0.37 13.46 -22.33
CA ALA A 366 -0.62 13.64 -21.27
C ALA A 366 -1.48 14.90 -21.48
N ARG A 367 -0.88 16.01 -21.97
CA ARG A 367 -1.59 17.23 -22.35
C ARG A 367 -2.59 16.95 -23.46
N ARG A 368 -2.20 16.23 -24.51
CA ARG A 368 -3.07 15.84 -25.64
C ARG A 368 -4.25 14.98 -25.17
N ILE A 369 -4.02 14.03 -24.24
CA ILE A 369 -5.08 13.14 -23.73
C ILE A 369 -6.07 13.91 -22.81
N SER A 370 -5.61 14.95 -22.12
CA SER A 370 -6.43 15.71 -21.17
C SER A 370 -7.26 16.84 -21.82
N ALA A 371 -6.96 17.18 -23.07
CA ALA A 371 -7.72 18.18 -23.86
C ALA A 371 -9.00 17.56 -24.42
#